data_0e48caac4949ac72c53b3905cff5aa2c
#
_entry.id   0e48caac4949ac72c53b3905cff5aa2c
#
_cell.length_a   1.000
_cell.length_b   1.000
_cell.length_c   1.000
_cell.angle_alpha   90.00
_cell.angle_beta   90.00
_cell.angle_gamma   90.00
#
_symmetry.space_group_name_H-M   'P 1'
#
loop_
_entity.id
_entity.type
_entity.pdbx_description
1 polymer ?
#
loop_
_entity_poly.entity_id
_entity_poly.type
_entity_poly.pdbx_seq_one_letter_code
_entity_poly.pdbx_strand_id
1 'polypeptide(L)'
;IYDRPGDTRPTMGISIWTQYVLDNFATVREAVDELKKETFRIDAPQMPNGSASTLHLAITDETGNTAILEYLNGELNIHESKEYQVMTNSPRYEYQLAINDYWKEVGGLQMLPGTNRSSDRFVRASFYIHAIPQTADAKIAVPSVLSVMRTVSVPFGITTPDKPHISSTRWRSVSNQKDKVYYFESTLTPNLFWLDLKKIDFSPKAAIKKLSLTNGEIYAGDAVK
;
A
#
# COMPACT_ATOMS: atom_id res chain seq x y z
N ILE A 1 -3.95 12.83 11.76
CA ILE A 1 -5.19 13.40 12.33
C ILE A 1 -5.94 14.01 11.16
N TYR A 2 -7.19 13.57 10.96
CA TYR A 2 -8.04 13.97 9.83
C TYR A 2 -8.94 15.18 10.16
N ASP A 3 -9.18 15.41 11.45
CA ASP A 3 -10.15 16.40 11.90
C ASP A 3 -9.61 17.83 11.86
N ARG A 4 -10.44 18.74 11.32
CA ARG A 4 -10.35 20.18 11.50
C ARG A 4 -11.52 20.63 12.38
N PRO A 5 -11.30 21.34 13.47
CA PRO A 5 -12.40 21.89 14.26
C PRO A 5 -13.37 22.70 13.39
N GLY A 6 -14.68 22.37 13.47
CA GLY A 6 -15.71 23.06 12.70
C GLY A 6 -15.86 22.63 11.23
N ASP A 7 -15.20 21.55 10.80
CA ASP A 7 -15.34 21.02 9.44
C ASP A 7 -16.74 20.39 9.24
N THR A 8 -17.53 20.97 8.35
CA THR A 8 -18.90 20.56 8.03
C THR A 8 -19.02 19.79 6.72
N ARG A 9 -17.90 19.48 6.06
CA ARG A 9 -17.91 18.72 4.81
C ARG A 9 -18.51 17.32 5.00
N PRO A 10 -19.12 16.73 3.95
CA PRO A 10 -19.55 15.34 3.98
C PRO A 10 -18.42 14.41 4.44
N THR A 11 -18.78 13.35 5.15
CA THR A 11 -17.83 12.41 5.74
C THR A 11 -17.69 11.16 4.88
N MET A 12 -16.46 10.74 4.64
CA MET A 12 -16.12 9.45 4.05
C MET A 12 -15.37 8.61 5.08
N GLY A 13 -15.83 7.40 5.33
CA GLY A 13 -15.12 6.46 6.21
C GLY A 13 -13.78 6.05 5.62
N ILE A 14 -12.74 6.02 6.43
CA ILE A 14 -11.37 5.71 6.00
C ILE A 14 -11.25 4.35 5.29
N SER A 15 -12.08 3.37 5.66
CA SER A 15 -12.06 2.03 5.08
C SER A 15 -12.52 1.97 3.62
N ILE A 16 -13.27 2.96 3.14
CA ILE A 16 -13.76 3.03 1.76
C ILE A 16 -13.01 4.03 0.90
N TRP A 17 -12.08 4.78 1.45
CA TRP A 17 -11.32 5.79 0.71
C TRP A 17 -10.56 5.21 -0.48
N THR A 18 -9.87 4.08 -0.28
CA THR A 18 -9.17 3.38 -1.38
C THR A 18 -10.15 2.91 -2.47
N GLN A 19 -11.29 2.34 -2.06
CA GLN A 19 -12.31 1.86 -3.00
C GLN A 19 -12.90 3.02 -3.81
N TYR A 20 -13.18 4.16 -3.15
CA TYR A 20 -13.64 5.37 -3.84
C TYR A 20 -12.68 5.80 -4.96
N VAL A 21 -11.37 5.79 -4.69
CA VAL A 21 -10.36 6.14 -5.71
C VAL A 21 -10.36 5.14 -6.86
N LEU A 22 -10.41 3.85 -6.57
CA LEU A 22 -10.40 2.80 -7.60
C LEU A 22 -11.67 2.80 -8.47
N ASP A 23 -12.81 3.18 -7.91
CA ASP A 23 -14.09 3.19 -8.62
C ASP A 23 -14.27 4.43 -9.52
N ASN A 24 -13.57 5.53 -9.23
CA ASN A 24 -13.85 6.80 -9.87
C ASN A 24 -12.73 7.31 -10.79
N PHE A 25 -11.48 6.84 -10.64
CA PHE A 25 -10.34 7.41 -11.37
C PHE A 25 -9.53 6.33 -12.07
N ALA A 26 -9.15 6.59 -13.31
CA ALA A 26 -8.30 5.72 -14.11
C ALA A 26 -6.81 6.08 -13.95
N THR A 27 -6.49 7.32 -13.60
CA THR A 27 -5.13 7.82 -13.49
C THR A 27 -4.89 8.51 -12.14
N VAL A 28 -3.62 8.54 -11.73
CA VAL A 28 -3.18 9.28 -10.53
C VAL A 28 -3.52 10.75 -10.65
N ARG A 29 -3.34 11.33 -11.84
CA ARG A 29 -3.61 12.77 -12.07
C ARG A 29 -5.10 13.09 -11.83
N GLU A 30 -6.01 12.32 -12.39
CA GLU A 30 -7.45 12.51 -12.17
C GLU A 30 -7.81 12.43 -10.69
N ALA A 31 -7.27 11.43 -9.97
CA ALA A 31 -7.51 11.27 -8.55
C ALA A 31 -6.97 12.46 -7.74
N VAL A 32 -5.74 12.90 -8.03
CA VAL A 32 -5.10 14.03 -7.34
C VAL A 32 -5.86 15.32 -7.58
N ASP A 33 -6.26 15.61 -8.82
CA ASP A 33 -6.99 16.83 -9.17
C ASP A 33 -8.37 16.88 -8.49
N GLU A 34 -9.02 15.76 -8.29
CA GLU A 34 -10.29 15.71 -7.55
C GLU A 34 -10.08 15.80 -6.04
N LEU A 35 -9.15 15.02 -5.49
CA LEU A 35 -8.93 14.97 -4.04
C LEU A 35 -8.39 16.30 -3.48
N LYS A 36 -7.66 17.09 -4.27
CA LYS A 36 -7.24 18.45 -3.91
C LYS A 36 -8.40 19.41 -3.65
N LYS A 37 -9.59 19.15 -4.18
CA LYS A 37 -10.77 19.99 -3.94
C LYS A 37 -11.30 19.79 -2.52
N GLU A 38 -10.90 18.75 -1.84
CA GLU A 38 -11.30 18.39 -0.47
C GLU A 38 -12.82 18.50 -0.26
N THR A 39 -13.61 17.95 -1.18
CA THR A 39 -15.10 17.99 -1.16
C THR A 39 -15.71 17.17 -0.02
N PHE A 40 -14.95 16.31 0.61
CA PHE A 40 -15.30 15.53 1.79
C PHE A 40 -14.15 15.51 2.78
N ARG A 41 -14.43 15.06 4.00
CA ARG A 41 -13.42 14.78 5.03
C ARG A 41 -13.34 13.28 5.31
N ILE A 42 -12.18 12.81 5.70
CA ILE A 42 -12.00 11.42 6.12
C ILE A 42 -12.41 11.27 7.59
N ASP A 43 -13.26 10.29 7.85
CA ASP A 43 -13.61 9.86 9.20
C ASP A 43 -12.88 8.57 9.55
N ALA A 44 -12.14 8.60 10.64
CA ALA A 44 -11.36 7.47 11.11
C ALA A 44 -11.82 7.09 12.52
N PRO A 45 -12.48 5.93 12.68
CA PRO A 45 -12.93 5.49 13.99
C PRO A 45 -11.74 5.23 14.91
N GLN A 46 -11.96 5.39 16.21
CA GLN A 46 -10.98 4.94 17.19
C GLN A 46 -10.82 3.42 17.14
N MET A 47 -9.59 2.97 17.26
CA MET A 47 -9.29 1.56 17.40
C MET A 47 -9.80 1.04 18.75
N PRO A 48 -10.06 -0.28 18.91
CA PRO A 48 -10.54 -0.85 20.16
C PRO A 48 -9.67 -0.57 21.39
N ASN A 49 -8.39 -0.26 21.18
CA ASN A 49 -7.44 0.13 22.22
C ASN A 49 -7.43 1.65 22.51
N GLY A 50 -8.39 2.41 21.96
CA GLY A 50 -8.51 3.86 22.14
C GLY A 50 -7.54 4.71 21.30
N SER A 51 -6.62 4.11 20.54
CA SER A 51 -5.74 4.88 19.66
C SER A 51 -6.49 5.41 18.43
N ALA A 52 -6.06 6.55 17.92
CA ALA A 52 -6.58 7.07 16.67
C ALA A 52 -6.18 6.14 15.50
N SER A 53 -7.13 5.82 14.64
CA SER A 53 -6.84 5.17 13.36
C SER A 53 -6.21 6.19 12.42
N THR A 54 -4.93 6.04 12.11
CA THR A 54 -4.20 6.92 11.20
C THR A 54 -3.72 6.11 10.01
N LEU A 55 -4.27 6.41 8.83
CA LEU A 55 -3.86 5.81 7.58
C LEU A 55 -3.45 6.91 6.60
N HIS A 56 -2.66 6.54 5.61
CA HIS A 56 -2.35 7.35 4.45
C HIS A 56 -2.59 6.48 3.20
N LEU A 57 -2.72 7.12 2.07
CA LEU A 57 -3.05 6.46 0.82
C LEU A 57 -1.89 6.63 -0.15
N ALA A 58 -1.43 5.52 -0.75
CA ALA A 58 -0.58 5.55 -1.94
C ALA A 58 -1.37 5.02 -3.13
N ILE A 59 -1.33 5.74 -4.21
CA ILE A 59 -1.94 5.35 -5.49
C ILE A 59 -0.89 5.41 -6.59
N THR A 60 -0.99 4.49 -7.55
CA THR A 60 -0.13 4.47 -8.72
C THR A 60 -0.93 3.99 -9.93
N ASP A 61 -0.56 4.44 -11.12
CA ASP A 61 -1.21 4.07 -12.38
C ASP A 61 -0.27 3.34 -13.35
N GLU A 62 -0.81 2.91 -14.50
CA GLU A 62 -0.05 2.16 -15.50
C GLU A 62 1.11 2.94 -16.14
N THR A 63 1.14 4.27 -15.99
CA THR A 63 2.24 5.11 -16.46
C THR A 63 3.42 5.14 -15.47
N GLY A 64 3.25 4.55 -14.29
CA GLY A 64 4.18 4.59 -13.17
C GLY A 64 4.11 5.90 -12.39
N ASN A 65 3.14 6.79 -12.66
CA ASN A 65 2.92 7.93 -11.79
C ASN A 65 2.38 7.49 -10.43
N THR A 66 2.83 8.14 -9.36
CA THR A 66 2.47 7.79 -7.99
C THR A 66 2.08 9.04 -7.22
N ALA A 67 1.08 8.93 -6.36
CA ALA A 67 0.79 9.95 -5.37
C ALA A 67 0.66 9.32 -3.98
N ILE A 68 1.23 10.01 -2.99
CA ILE A 68 1.12 9.68 -1.57
C ILE A 68 0.34 10.80 -0.89
N LEU A 69 -0.74 10.42 -0.23
CA LEU A 69 -1.69 11.32 0.38
C LEU A 69 -1.70 11.10 1.89
N GLU A 70 -1.38 12.14 2.63
CA GLU A 70 -1.33 12.15 4.10
C GLU A 70 -2.14 13.31 4.66
N TYR A 71 -2.91 13.05 5.71
CA TYR A 71 -3.52 14.12 6.50
C TYR A 71 -2.62 14.49 7.68
N LEU A 72 -2.09 15.69 7.67
CA LEU A 72 -1.25 16.26 8.72
C LEU A 72 -2.00 17.42 9.40
N ASN A 73 -2.38 17.25 10.66
CA ASN A 73 -3.14 18.23 11.42
C ASN A 73 -4.44 18.71 10.73
N GLY A 74 -5.13 17.78 10.07
CA GLY A 74 -6.37 18.07 9.35
C GLY A 74 -6.16 18.59 7.92
N GLU A 75 -4.95 18.79 7.46
CA GLU A 75 -4.62 19.25 6.11
C GLU A 75 -4.17 18.10 5.22
N LEU A 76 -4.72 18.03 4.01
CA LEU A 76 -4.31 17.06 3.01
C LEU A 76 -2.99 17.48 2.36
N ASN A 77 -1.98 16.63 2.54
CA ASN A 77 -0.68 16.76 1.89
C ASN A 77 -0.56 15.72 0.80
N ILE A 78 -0.19 16.11 -0.40
CA ILE A 78 -0.07 15.24 -1.57
C ILE A 78 1.34 15.35 -2.14
N HIS A 79 2.03 14.23 -2.18
CA HIS A 79 3.33 14.07 -2.82
C HIS A 79 3.14 13.29 -4.11
N GLU A 80 3.32 13.93 -5.27
CA GLU A 80 3.12 13.32 -6.58
C GLU A 80 4.41 13.31 -7.39
N SER A 81 4.92 12.12 -7.71
CA SER A 81 6.06 11.90 -8.60
C SER A 81 6.21 10.43 -8.95
N LYS A 82 6.76 10.12 -10.13
CA LYS A 82 7.19 8.76 -10.48
C LYS A 82 8.32 8.23 -9.60
N GLU A 83 9.02 9.10 -8.90
CA GLU A 83 10.12 8.72 -8.00
C GLU A 83 9.64 8.27 -6.62
N TYR A 84 8.39 8.56 -6.26
CA TYR A 84 7.82 8.21 -4.96
C TYR A 84 7.26 6.77 -4.96
N GLN A 85 8.17 5.80 -5.06
CA GLN A 85 7.84 4.38 -5.26
C GLN A 85 7.62 3.61 -3.94
N VAL A 86 7.94 4.20 -2.80
CA VAL A 86 7.84 3.54 -1.50
C VAL A 86 7.05 4.40 -0.52
N MET A 87 6.16 3.76 0.20
CA MET A 87 5.46 4.33 1.34
C MET A 87 5.41 3.29 2.46
N THR A 88 5.64 3.73 3.69
CA THR A 88 5.41 2.94 4.90
C THR A 88 4.55 3.75 5.89
N ASN A 89 4.57 3.48 7.19
CA ASN A 89 3.66 4.12 8.13
C ASN A 89 4.18 5.51 8.59
N SER A 90 4.83 5.56 9.75
CA SER A 90 5.36 6.79 10.36
C SER A 90 6.89 6.81 10.29
N PRO A 91 7.53 7.97 10.33
CA PRO A 91 6.99 9.34 10.39
C PRO A 91 6.34 9.78 9.08
N ARG A 92 5.90 11.07 8.99
CA ARG A 92 5.37 11.65 7.75
C ARG A 92 6.37 11.52 6.59
N TYR A 93 5.86 11.57 5.38
CA TYR A 93 6.60 11.17 4.19
C TYR A 93 7.92 11.92 3.99
N GLU A 94 7.95 13.26 4.18
CA GLU A 94 9.19 14.04 4.03
C GLU A 94 10.29 13.58 5.02
N TYR A 95 9.91 13.18 6.22
CA TYR A 95 10.89 12.68 7.19
C TYR A 95 11.42 11.31 6.80
N GLN A 96 10.58 10.47 6.17
CA GLN A 96 11.04 9.19 5.63
C GLN A 96 12.04 9.40 4.49
N LEU A 97 11.82 10.38 3.61
CA LEU A 97 12.77 10.75 2.58
C LEU A 97 14.10 11.23 3.17
N ALA A 98 14.07 12.10 4.17
CA ALA A 98 15.28 12.59 4.85
C ALA A 98 16.06 11.45 5.55
N ILE A 99 15.36 10.52 6.21
CA ILE A 99 15.98 9.33 6.82
C ILE A 99 16.61 8.44 5.74
N ASN A 100 15.94 8.26 4.61
CA ASN A 100 16.47 7.48 3.49
C ASN A 100 17.73 8.10 2.90
N ASP A 101 17.76 9.42 2.77
CA ASP A 101 18.95 10.14 2.28
C ASP A 101 20.13 9.98 3.25
N TYR A 102 19.90 10.07 4.56
CA TYR A 102 20.92 9.74 5.55
C TYR A 102 21.50 8.33 5.35
N TRP A 103 20.65 7.32 5.15
CA TRP A 103 21.11 5.94 4.96
C TRP A 103 21.83 5.72 3.64
N LYS A 104 21.54 6.49 2.58
CA LYS A 104 22.34 6.50 1.34
C LYS A 104 23.79 6.94 1.61
N GLU A 105 23.98 7.95 2.46
CA GLU A 105 25.31 8.42 2.87
C GLU A 105 26.06 7.39 3.73
N VAL A 106 25.36 6.65 4.61
CA VAL A 106 25.98 5.71 5.53
C VAL A 106 26.43 4.41 4.88
N GLY A 107 25.80 3.96 3.77
CA GLY A 107 26.40 2.82 3.15
C GLY A 107 25.65 1.85 2.25
N GLY A 108 24.41 2.05 1.89
CA GLY A 108 23.74 1.20 0.88
C GLY A 108 23.81 -0.30 1.18
N LEU A 109 24.44 -1.09 0.29
CA LEU A 109 24.58 -2.54 0.44
C LEU A 109 25.37 -2.99 1.68
N GLN A 110 26.27 -2.16 2.19
CA GLN A 110 27.12 -2.52 3.31
C GLN A 110 26.40 -2.41 4.66
N MET A 111 25.40 -1.52 4.74
CA MET A 111 24.65 -1.32 5.96
C MET A 111 23.23 -0.82 5.65
N LEU A 112 22.24 -1.64 5.95
CA LEU A 112 20.83 -1.27 5.93
C LEU A 112 20.21 -1.46 7.30
N PRO A 113 19.27 -0.59 7.71
CA PRO A 113 18.61 -0.73 9.01
C PRO A 113 17.73 -1.99 9.04
N GLY A 114 17.90 -2.83 10.08
CA GLY A 114 17.32 -4.17 10.13
C GLY A 114 16.04 -4.30 10.96
N THR A 115 15.56 -3.24 11.61
CA THR A 115 14.40 -3.37 12.50
C THR A 115 13.06 -3.39 11.73
N ASN A 116 11.98 -3.72 12.46
CA ASN A 116 10.61 -3.66 11.93
C ASN A 116 10.00 -2.26 11.97
N ARG A 117 10.75 -1.24 12.40
CA ARG A 117 10.27 0.15 12.38
C ARG A 117 9.93 0.58 10.96
N SER A 118 8.93 1.41 10.87
CA SER A 118 8.43 1.93 9.58
C SER A 118 9.53 2.60 8.77
N SER A 119 10.32 3.47 9.39
CA SER A 119 11.45 4.15 8.74
C SER A 119 12.51 3.19 8.20
N ASP A 120 12.83 2.14 8.97
CA ASP A 120 13.81 1.14 8.56
C ASP A 120 13.30 0.29 7.39
N ARG A 121 12.01 -0.05 7.40
CA ARG A 121 11.35 -0.74 6.28
C ARG A 121 11.31 0.15 5.04
N PHE A 122 11.11 1.47 5.20
CA PHE A 122 11.14 2.43 4.10
C PHE A 122 12.52 2.43 3.42
N VAL A 123 13.59 2.54 4.20
CA VAL A 123 14.98 2.54 3.68
C VAL A 123 15.27 1.23 2.95
N ARG A 124 14.92 0.07 3.54
CA ARG A 124 15.14 -1.23 2.85
C ARG A 124 14.35 -1.34 1.56
N ALA A 125 13.07 -0.95 1.57
CA ALA A 125 12.26 -0.98 0.36
C ALA A 125 12.83 -0.05 -0.72
N SER A 126 13.20 1.17 -0.35
CA SER A 126 13.78 2.16 -1.26
C SER A 126 15.10 1.67 -1.87
N PHE A 127 15.93 1.00 -1.09
CA PHE A 127 17.15 0.42 -1.61
C PHE A 127 16.87 -0.74 -2.57
N TYR A 128 16.08 -1.72 -2.13
CA TYR A 128 15.88 -2.94 -2.91
C TYR A 128 15.06 -2.73 -4.18
N ILE A 129 14.09 -1.81 -4.19
CA ILE A 129 13.30 -1.56 -5.40
C ILE A 129 14.15 -1.02 -6.55
N HIS A 130 15.24 -0.32 -6.24
CA HIS A 130 16.20 0.15 -7.24
C HIS A 130 17.29 -0.88 -7.57
N ALA A 131 17.56 -1.81 -6.64
CA ALA A 131 18.59 -2.85 -6.81
C ALA A 131 18.11 -4.09 -7.58
N ILE A 132 16.79 -4.33 -7.65
CA ILE A 132 16.24 -5.45 -8.43
C ILE A 132 16.29 -5.16 -9.94
N PRO A 133 16.20 -6.20 -10.82
CA PRO A 133 16.19 -6.00 -12.26
C PRO A 133 15.04 -5.08 -12.70
N GLN A 134 15.39 -4.03 -13.44
CA GLN A 134 14.42 -3.14 -14.09
C GLN A 134 14.06 -3.74 -15.46
N THR A 135 12.93 -4.40 -15.55
CA THR A 135 12.51 -5.16 -16.74
C THR A 135 11.01 -5.08 -16.98
N ALA A 136 10.62 -5.15 -18.26
CA ALA A 136 9.22 -5.26 -18.68
C ALA A 136 8.72 -6.73 -18.70
N ASP A 137 9.59 -7.71 -18.47
CA ASP A 137 9.19 -9.12 -18.38
C ASP A 137 8.54 -9.40 -17.03
N ALA A 138 7.22 -9.61 -17.04
CA ALA A 138 6.44 -9.89 -15.83
C ALA A 138 6.91 -11.17 -15.10
N LYS A 139 7.51 -12.13 -15.79
CA LYS A 139 8.06 -13.37 -15.18
C LYS A 139 9.25 -13.09 -14.28
N ILE A 140 9.93 -11.96 -14.48
CA ILE A 140 11.04 -11.49 -13.67
C ILE A 140 10.57 -10.37 -12.71
N ALA A 141 9.85 -9.38 -13.21
CA ALA A 141 9.43 -8.22 -12.43
C ALA A 141 8.56 -8.59 -11.24
N VAL A 142 7.53 -9.42 -11.42
CA VAL A 142 6.58 -9.80 -10.34
C VAL A 142 7.30 -10.52 -9.19
N PRO A 143 8.08 -11.61 -9.40
CA PRO A 143 8.80 -12.25 -8.30
C PRO A 143 9.86 -11.36 -7.67
N SER A 144 10.49 -10.46 -8.42
CA SER A 144 11.45 -9.49 -7.88
C SER A 144 10.77 -8.51 -6.91
N VAL A 145 9.62 -7.94 -7.29
CA VAL A 145 8.85 -7.05 -6.41
C VAL A 145 8.32 -7.81 -5.18
N LEU A 146 7.82 -9.04 -5.36
CA LEU A 146 7.40 -9.88 -4.23
C LEU A 146 8.56 -10.15 -3.26
N SER A 147 9.78 -10.33 -3.77
CA SER A 147 10.97 -10.49 -2.94
C SER A 147 11.26 -9.24 -2.11
N VAL A 148 11.16 -8.05 -2.69
CA VAL A 148 11.28 -6.79 -1.95
C VAL A 148 10.21 -6.71 -0.86
N MET A 149 8.94 -6.99 -1.18
CA MET A 149 7.84 -6.98 -0.21
C MET A 149 8.08 -7.94 0.97
N ARG A 150 8.71 -9.08 0.72
CA ARG A 150 9.06 -10.05 1.78
C ARG A 150 10.15 -9.51 2.70
N THR A 151 11.13 -8.74 2.20
CA THR A 151 12.21 -8.16 3.02
C THR A 151 11.71 -7.08 3.98
N VAL A 152 10.58 -6.45 3.69
CA VAL A 152 9.97 -5.39 4.51
C VAL A 152 8.74 -5.88 5.28
N SER A 153 8.45 -7.16 5.21
CA SER A 153 7.36 -7.79 5.96
C SER A 153 7.73 -7.89 7.44
N VAL A 154 6.73 -7.66 8.29
CA VAL A 154 6.81 -7.88 9.73
C VAL A 154 6.41 -9.33 10.01
N PRO A 155 7.21 -10.13 10.73
CA PRO A 155 6.89 -11.52 11.01
C PRO A 155 5.50 -11.69 11.61
N PHE A 156 4.75 -12.68 11.13
CA PHE A 156 3.40 -12.95 11.59
C PHE A 156 3.41 -13.36 13.07
N GLY A 157 2.55 -12.68 13.84
CA GLY A 157 2.40 -12.98 15.27
C GLY A 157 3.50 -12.41 16.17
N ILE A 158 4.41 -11.60 15.64
CA ILE A 158 5.43 -10.96 16.47
C ILE A 158 4.80 -10.08 17.56
N THR A 159 5.31 -10.18 18.77
CA THR A 159 4.91 -9.34 19.90
C THR A 159 6.10 -9.13 20.83
N THR A 160 6.08 -8.04 21.60
CA THR A 160 7.04 -7.78 22.67
C THR A 160 6.25 -7.38 23.94
N PRO A 161 6.81 -7.59 25.15
CA PRO A 161 6.10 -7.26 26.40
C PRO A 161 5.59 -5.81 26.47
N ASP A 162 6.38 -4.88 25.93
CA ASP A 162 6.07 -3.44 25.88
C ASP A 162 5.15 -3.06 24.69
N LYS A 163 5.01 -3.94 23.70
CA LYS A 163 4.19 -3.72 22.50
C LYS A 163 3.43 -5.00 22.11
N PRO A 164 2.39 -5.37 22.86
CA PRO A 164 1.65 -6.62 22.62
C PRO A 164 0.81 -6.58 21.35
N HIS A 165 0.65 -5.41 20.72
CA HIS A 165 -0.20 -5.19 19.56
C HIS A 165 0.59 -4.74 18.33
N ILE A 166 1.81 -5.23 18.16
CA ILE A 166 2.59 -4.96 16.94
C ILE A 166 1.83 -5.52 15.75
N SER A 167 1.56 -4.66 14.78
CA SER A 167 0.94 -5.08 13.52
C SER A 167 1.91 -5.94 12.73
N SER A 168 1.56 -7.19 12.50
CA SER A 168 2.31 -8.11 11.65
C SER A 168 1.73 -8.15 10.24
N THR A 169 2.55 -8.54 9.26
CA THR A 169 2.09 -8.74 7.89
C THR A 169 1.11 -9.92 7.85
N ARG A 170 -0.07 -9.69 7.28
CA ARG A 170 -1.13 -10.69 7.11
C ARG A 170 -1.19 -11.23 5.69
N TRP A 171 -0.91 -10.38 4.73
CA TRP A 171 -0.86 -10.71 3.29
C TRP A 171 0.10 -9.78 2.56
N ARG A 172 0.42 -10.14 1.34
CA ARG A 172 1.11 -9.31 0.35
C ARG A 172 0.34 -9.36 -0.94
N SER A 173 0.33 -8.25 -1.66
CA SER A 173 -0.23 -8.20 -3.00
C SER A 173 0.68 -7.46 -3.95
N VAL A 174 0.64 -7.84 -5.22
CA VAL A 174 1.33 -7.16 -6.32
C VAL A 174 0.35 -6.99 -7.46
N SER A 175 0.20 -5.77 -7.95
CA SER A 175 -0.62 -5.46 -9.11
C SER A 175 0.28 -5.23 -10.31
N ASN A 176 0.22 -6.12 -11.30
CA ASN A 176 0.78 -5.85 -12.62
C ASN A 176 -0.26 -5.06 -13.43
N GLN A 177 -0.14 -3.74 -13.38
CA GLN A 177 -1.11 -2.83 -13.98
C GLN A 177 -1.12 -2.91 -15.50
N LYS A 178 0.05 -3.13 -16.13
CA LYS A 178 0.17 -3.29 -17.58
C LYS A 178 -0.61 -4.51 -18.09
N ASP A 179 -0.44 -5.64 -17.44
CA ASP A 179 -1.10 -6.90 -17.83
C ASP A 179 -2.45 -7.09 -17.16
N LYS A 180 -2.82 -6.22 -16.19
CA LYS A 180 -4.05 -6.29 -15.40
C LYS A 180 -4.18 -7.60 -14.62
N VAL A 181 -3.10 -8.01 -13.97
CA VAL A 181 -3.05 -9.22 -13.13
C VAL A 181 -2.78 -8.83 -11.68
N TYR A 182 -3.64 -9.28 -10.78
CA TYR A 182 -3.51 -9.04 -9.34
C TYR A 182 -3.04 -10.30 -8.64
N TYR A 183 -1.86 -10.25 -8.02
CA TYR A 183 -1.24 -11.34 -7.26
C TYR A 183 -1.50 -11.16 -5.78
N PHE A 184 -1.78 -12.26 -5.10
CA PHE A 184 -2.04 -12.25 -3.66
C PHE A 184 -1.34 -13.43 -2.97
N GLU A 185 -0.68 -13.14 -1.83
CA GLU A 185 0.01 -14.10 -0.98
C GLU A 185 -0.47 -13.91 0.47
N SER A 186 -1.12 -14.92 1.04
CA SER A 186 -1.41 -14.96 2.47
C SER A 186 -0.16 -15.36 3.27
N THR A 187 0.03 -14.81 4.47
CA THR A 187 1.09 -15.29 5.37
C THR A 187 0.75 -16.61 6.04
N LEU A 188 -0.51 -17.05 5.97
CA LEU A 188 -0.99 -18.29 6.55
C LEU A 188 -0.83 -19.50 5.63
N THR A 189 -0.49 -19.27 4.36
CA THR A 189 -0.28 -20.33 3.36
C THR A 189 1.00 -20.07 2.58
N PRO A 190 1.71 -21.10 2.11
CA PRO A 190 2.91 -20.93 1.30
C PRO A 190 2.59 -20.58 -0.16
N ASN A 191 1.31 -20.49 -0.52
CA ASN A 191 0.87 -20.40 -1.90
C ASN A 191 0.61 -18.97 -2.33
N LEU A 192 0.98 -18.67 -3.57
CA LEU A 192 0.62 -17.48 -4.30
C LEU A 192 -0.48 -17.82 -5.30
N PHE A 193 -1.51 -16.99 -5.38
CA PHE A 193 -2.49 -17.04 -6.45
C PHE A 193 -2.63 -15.68 -7.13
N TRP A 194 -3.27 -15.65 -8.29
CA TRP A 194 -3.52 -14.41 -9.01
C TRP A 194 -4.88 -14.41 -9.70
N LEU A 195 -5.34 -13.21 -9.98
CA LEU A 195 -6.55 -12.94 -10.74
C LEU A 195 -6.14 -12.19 -12.01
N ASP A 196 -6.39 -12.79 -13.17
CA ASP A 196 -6.29 -12.09 -14.46
C ASP A 196 -7.59 -11.33 -14.69
N LEU A 197 -7.54 -10.01 -14.49
CA LEU A 197 -8.72 -9.16 -14.58
C LEU A 197 -9.32 -9.11 -15.98
N LYS A 198 -8.54 -9.45 -17.02
CA LYS A 198 -9.04 -9.54 -18.40
C LYS A 198 -10.02 -10.71 -18.61
N LYS A 199 -10.02 -11.69 -17.70
CA LYS A 199 -10.93 -12.83 -17.71
C LYS A 199 -12.21 -12.59 -16.92
N ILE A 200 -12.34 -11.44 -16.26
CA ILE A 200 -13.50 -11.09 -15.45
C ILE A 200 -14.40 -10.15 -16.24
N ASP A 201 -15.68 -10.46 -16.28
CA ASP A 201 -16.69 -9.57 -16.86
C ASP A 201 -17.03 -8.45 -15.86
N PHE A 202 -16.70 -7.21 -16.21
CA PHE A 202 -16.99 -6.00 -15.44
C PHE A 202 -18.16 -5.19 -16.03
N SER A 203 -18.97 -5.79 -16.93
CA SER A 203 -20.14 -5.09 -17.47
C SER A 203 -21.14 -4.76 -16.35
N PRO A 204 -21.99 -3.71 -16.50
CA PRO A 204 -22.97 -3.32 -15.49
C PRO A 204 -23.97 -4.41 -15.09
N LYS A 205 -24.12 -5.45 -15.91
CA LYS A 205 -25.02 -6.59 -15.67
C LYS A 205 -24.30 -7.84 -15.18
N ALA A 206 -22.98 -7.80 -15.06
CA ALA A 206 -22.21 -8.94 -14.61
C ALA A 206 -22.55 -9.28 -13.16
N ALA A 207 -22.61 -10.57 -12.85
CA ALA A 207 -22.77 -11.02 -11.48
C ALA A 207 -21.52 -10.69 -10.65
N ILE A 208 -21.74 -10.21 -9.42
CA ILE A 208 -20.65 -10.00 -8.45
C ILE A 208 -20.03 -11.36 -8.11
N LYS A 209 -18.73 -11.47 -8.31
CA LYS A 209 -17.94 -12.65 -7.93
C LYS A 209 -17.18 -12.39 -6.64
N LYS A 210 -17.08 -13.40 -5.79
CA LYS A 210 -16.34 -13.34 -4.53
C LYS A 210 -15.43 -14.54 -4.40
N LEU A 211 -14.15 -14.29 -4.10
CA LEU A 211 -13.20 -15.32 -3.67
C LEU A 211 -13.09 -15.26 -2.13
N SER A 212 -13.49 -16.33 -1.45
CA SER A 212 -13.40 -16.37 0.01
C SER A 212 -11.97 -16.64 0.46
N LEU A 213 -11.54 -15.96 1.54
CA LEU A 213 -10.23 -16.14 2.17
C LEU A 213 -10.37 -16.35 3.69
N THR A 214 -11.60 -16.54 4.19
CA THR A 214 -11.91 -16.44 5.63
C THR A 214 -11.98 -17.78 6.35
N ASN A 215 -12.14 -18.88 5.62
CA ASN A 215 -12.34 -20.23 6.20
C ASN A 215 -11.12 -21.15 6.01
N GLY A 216 -9.93 -20.57 5.78
CA GLY A 216 -8.73 -21.33 5.53
C GLY A 216 -8.62 -21.90 4.12
N GLU A 217 -9.35 -21.33 3.17
CA GLU A 217 -9.25 -21.71 1.75
C GLU A 217 -7.83 -21.48 1.24
N ILE A 218 -7.34 -22.43 0.45
CA ILE A 218 -6.01 -22.41 -0.13
C ILE A 218 -6.15 -22.33 -1.66
N TYR A 219 -5.62 -21.24 -2.22
CA TYR A 219 -5.56 -21.05 -3.66
C TYR A 219 -4.11 -21.02 -4.14
N ALA A 220 -3.86 -21.51 -5.33
CA ALA A 220 -2.57 -21.45 -6.00
C ALA A 220 -2.77 -21.26 -7.50
N GLY A 221 -1.93 -20.46 -8.14
CA GLY A 221 -2.00 -20.22 -9.57
C GLY A 221 -3.15 -19.28 -9.95
N ASP A 222 -3.67 -19.43 -11.18
CA ASP A 222 -4.80 -18.64 -11.68
C ASP A 222 -6.09 -19.03 -10.96
N ALA A 223 -6.69 -18.10 -10.25
CA ALA A 223 -7.91 -18.31 -9.49
C ALA A 223 -9.18 -17.79 -10.19
N VAL A 224 -9.08 -17.27 -11.41
CA VAL A 224 -10.24 -16.90 -12.23
C VAL A 224 -10.73 -18.17 -12.93
N LYS A 225 -11.89 -18.66 -12.46
CA LYS A 225 -12.57 -19.82 -13.05
C LYS A 225 -13.91 -19.40 -13.62
#